data_118bbe2adb48577a2bd0eee2162356b4
#
_entry.id   118bbe2adb48577a2bd0eee2162356b4
#
_cell.length_a   1.000
_cell.length_b   1.000
_cell.length_c   1.000
_cell.angle_alpha   90.00
_cell.angle_beta   90.00
_cell.angle_gamma   90.00
#
_symmetry.space_group_name_H-M   'P 1'
#
loop_
_entity.id
_entity.type
_entity.pdbx_description
1 polymer ?
#
loop_
_entity_poly.entity_id
_entity_poly.type
_entity_poly.pdbx_seq_one_letter_code
_entity_poly.pdbx_strand_id
1 'polypeptide(L)'
;QMLLRGSNLVGYANYPDNLVRAFVEEAAQRGIDVFRVFDSLNWVPGMEVAMEEVLRQNKLLEATMCYTGDILDETKDKYTLKYYVDLAKELEKRGAHMLAIKDMSGLLKPYAAKKLVSALKQEVGLPIHLHTHDTTGNQVAALLMAAEAGVDVVDVACAPMAGLTSQPSLDAVVAALHGTERDTGLDLRRVQELSNYWADVRLRYESFDHGLNCLLYTSPSPRDRTR
;
A
#
# COMPACT_ATOMS: atom_id res chain seq x y z
N GLN A 1 8.23 10.58 2.53
CA GLN A 1 8.06 9.31 1.81
C GLN A 1 7.64 9.58 0.37
N MET A 2 8.15 8.76 -0.56
CA MET A 2 7.87 8.88 -1.99
C MET A 2 7.50 7.51 -2.57
N LEU A 3 6.46 7.47 -3.41
CA LEU A 3 6.13 6.29 -4.21
C LEU A 3 6.93 6.31 -5.52
N LEU A 4 7.57 5.18 -5.85
CA LEU A 4 8.43 5.03 -7.02
C LEU A 4 8.09 3.75 -7.80
N ARG A 5 7.80 3.88 -9.07
CA ARG A 5 7.41 2.75 -9.95
C ARG A 5 8.62 2.06 -10.57
N GLY A 6 9.57 1.58 -9.79
CA GLY A 6 10.77 0.93 -10.30
C GLY A 6 11.39 1.72 -11.45
N SER A 7 11.64 1.07 -12.59
CA SER A 7 12.19 1.69 -13.80
C SER A 7 11.30 2.76 -14.46
N ASN A 8 10.03 2.83 -14.09
CA ASN A 8 9.11 3.87 -14.60
C ASN A 8 9.12 5.16 -13.78
N LEU A 9 9.86 5.20 -12.66
CA LEU A 9 9.97 6.34 -11.76
C LEU A 9 8.59 6.85 -11.30
N VAL A 10 8.21 8.05 -11.73
CA VAL A 10 6.88 8.66 -11.49
C VAL A 10 6.01 8.67 -12.76
N GLY A 11 6.48 8.05 -13.83
CA GLY A 11 5.80 8.00 -15.13
C GLY A 11 5.16 6.66 -15.45
N TYR A 12 4.90 6.43 -16.74
CA TYR A 12 4.23 5.24 -17.28
C TYR A 12 5.05 4.53 -18.38
N ALA A 13 6.30 4.95 -18.58
CA ALA A 13 7.24 4.34 -19.52
C ALA A 13 8.53 4.02 -18.79
N ASN A 14 9.24 2.98 -19.25
CA ASN A 14 10.55 2.64 -18.70
C ASN A 14 11.58 3.70 -19.04
N TYR A 15 12.35 4.08 -18.05
CA TYR A 15 13.50 4.95 -18.22
C TYR A 15 14.81 4.15 -18.14
N PRO A 16 15.87 4.60 -18.78
CA PRO A 16 17.18 3.95 -18.69
C PRO A 16 17.76 4.05 -17.28
N ASP A 17 18.58 3.08 -16.91
CA ASP A 17 19.12 2.92 -15.54
C ASP A 17 19.84 4.16 -15.02
N ASN A 18 20.60 4.86 -15.88
CA ASN A 18 21.29 6.08 -15.49
C ASN A 18 20.33 7.20 -15.08
N LEU A 19 19.14 7.29 -15.72
CA LEU A 19 18.12 8.26 -15.33
C LEU A 19 17.43 7.83 -14.03
N VAL A 20 17.17 6.53 -13.87
CA VAL A 20 16.59 5.99 -12.61
C VAL A 20 17.52 6.35 -11.42
N ARG A 21 18.81 6.10 -11.56
CA ARG A 21 19.81 6.43 -10.52
C ARG A 21 19.87 7.94 -10.23
N ALA A 22 19.97 8.76 -11.26
CA ALA A 22 20.02 10.23 -11.09
C ALA A 22 18.74 10.78 -10.44
N PHE A 23 17.58 10.22 -10.78
CA PHE A 23 16.30 10.64 -10.18
C PHE A 23 16.24 10.31 -8.67
N VAL A 24 16.63 9.09 -8.29
CA VAL A 24 16.63 8.67 -6.87
C VAL A 24 17.63 9.50 -6.07
N GLU A 25 18.84 9.73 -6.63
CA GLU A 25 19.87 10.56 -6.01
C GLU A 25 19.35 11.98 -5.76
N GLU A 26 18.80 12.64 -6.78
CA GLU A 26 18.26 14.00 -6.65
C GLU A 26 17.10 14.04 -5.65
N ALA A 27 16.17 13.10 -5.69
CA ALA A 27 15.07 13.02 -4.73
C ALA A 27 15.57 12.86 -3.29
N ALA A 28 16.59 12.01 -3.07
CA ALA A 28 17.21 11.82 -1.77
C ALA A 28 17.87 13.09 -1.25
N GLN A 29 18.58 13.83 -2.11
CA GLN A 29 19.22 15.11 -1.78
C GLN A 29 18.20 16.20 -1.47
N ARG A 30 17.01 16.15 -2.09
CA ARG A 30 15.89 17.08 -1.84
C ARG A 30 15.03 16.72 -0.62
N GLY A 31 15.40 15.70 0.14
CA GLY A 31 14.81 15.40 1.43
C GLY A 31 13.82 14.24 1.43
N ILE A 32 13.83 13.39 0.41
CA ILE A 32 13.09 12.12 0.47
C ILE A 32 13.92 11.11 1.29
N ASP A 33 13.33 10.57 2.36
CA ASP A 33 13.99 9.63 3.27
C ASP A 33 13.49 8.20 3.12
N VAL A 34 12.25 8.01 2.66
CA VAL A 34 11.62 6.70 2.48
C VAL A 34 11.14 6.57 1.04
N PHE A 35 11.66 5.58 0.32
CA PHE A 35 11.24 5.27 -1.04
C PHE A 35 10.43 3.98 -1.05
N ARG A 36 9.13 4.09 -1.36
CA ARG A 36 8.22 2.97 -1.60
C ARG A 36 8.35 2.55 -3.06
N VAL A 37 9.18 1.53 -3.30
CA VAL A 37 9.46 1.04 -4.66
C VAL A 37 8.53 -0.11 -5.00
N PHE A 38 7.83 -0.04 -6.14
CA PHE A 38 6.94 -1.08 -6.62
C PHE A 38 7.02 -1.29 -8.13
N ASP A 39 6.61 -2.45 -8.56
CA ASP A 39 6.21 -2.76 -9.93
C ASP A 39 4.79 -3.33 -9.93
N SER A 40 3.92 -2.86 -10.83
CA SER A 40 2.51 -3.27 -10.85
C SER A 40 2.29 -4.75 -11.19
N LEU A 41 3.28 -5.41 -11.78
CA LEU A 41 3.27 -6.83 -12.12
C LEU A 41 4.13 -7.67 -11.16
N ASN A 42 4.69 -7.07 -10.12
CA ASN A 42 5.68 -7.67 -9.22
C ASN A 42 6.93 -8.19 -9.99
N TRP A 43 7.32 -7.48 -11.04
CA TRP A 43 8.53 -7.82 -11.79
C TRP A 43 9.76 -7.23 -11.09
N VAL A 44 10.36 -8.02 -10.21
CA VAL A 44 11.47 -7.60 -9.35
C VAL A 44 12.67 -7.04 -10.12
N PRO A 45 13.07 -7.59 -11.31
CA PRO A 45 14.17 -6.98 -12.09
C PRO A 45 13.89 -5.52 -12.50
N GLY A 46 12.61 -5.15 -12.73
CA GLY A 46 12.24 -3.76 -13.03
C GLY A 46 12.33 -2.82 -11.83
N MET A 47 12.42 -3.34 -10.61
CA MET A 47 12.59 -2.58 -9.38
C MET A 47 14.07 -2.46 -8.96
N GLU A 48 14.94 -3.35 -9.43
CA GLU A 48 16.28 -3.58 -8.91
C GLU A 48 17.15 -2.33 -8.90
N VAL A 49 17.26 -1.64 -10.03
CA VAL A 49 18.09 -0.42 -10.16
C VAL A 49 17.64 0.68 -9.19
N ALA A 50 16.32 0.87 -9.04
CA ALA A 50 15.77 1.84 -8.10
C ALA A 50 16.07 1.45 -6.66
N MET A 51 15.87 0.16 -6.30
CA MET A 51 16.15 -0.35 -4.94
C MET A 51 17.63 -0.21 -4.58
N GLU A 52 18.55 -0.63 -5.48
CA GLU A 52 19.99 -0.48 -5.28
C GLU A 52 20.39 0.98 -5.04
N GLU A 53 19.81 1.89 -5.85
CA GLU A 53 20.16 3.30 -5.73
C GLU A 53 19.67 3.91 -4.41
N VAL A 54 18.44 3.55 -3.95
CA VAL A 54 17.93 3.97 -2.64
C VAL A 54 18.87 3.53 -1.52
N LEU A 55 19.34 2.27 -1.55
CA LEU A 55 20.33 1.76 -0.58
C LEU A 55 21.65 2.49 -0.67
N ARG A 56 22.15 2.78 -1.87
CA ARG A 56 23.39 3.54 -2.10
C ARG A 56 23.32 4.96 -1.52
N GLN A 57 22.14 5.59 -1.54
CA GLN A 57 21.88 6.89 -0.95
C GLN A 57 21.67 6.86 0.58
N ASN A 58 21.82 5.70 1.23
CA ASN A 58 21.54 5.48 2.66
C ASN A 58 20.12 5.93 3.05
N LYS A 59 19.14 5.66 2.18
CA LYS A 59 17.73 5.95 2.43
C LYS A 59 16.96 4.68 2.75
N LEU A 60 15.78 4.83 3.35
CA LEU A 60 14.93 3.68 3.69
C LEU A 60 14.25 3.15 2.43
N LEU A 61 14.46 1.86 2.17
CA LEU A 61 13.83 1.12 1.10
C LEU A 61 12.59 0.39 1.64
N GLU A 62 11.42 0.82 1.20
CA GLU A 62 10.17 0.11 1.37
C GLU A 62 9.86 -0.62 0.08
N ALA A 63 10.19 -1.92 0.03
CA ALA A 63 9.92 -2.73 -1.15
C ALA A 63 8.49 -3.25 -1.12
N THR A 64 7.81 -3.21 -2.27
CA THR A 64 6.36 -3.38 -2.32
C THR A 64 5.94 -4.57 -3.17
N MET A 65 5.03 -5.37 -2.62
CA MET A 65 4.28 -6.41 -3.33
C MET A 65 2.91 -5.88 -3.72
N CYS A 66 2.58 -5.91 -5.00
CA CYS A 66 1.22 -5.62 -5.45
C CYS A 66 0.33 -6.85 -5.26
N TYR A 67 -0.72 -6.70 -4.46
CA TYR A 67 -1.70 -7.76 -4.23
C TYR A 67 -2.71 -7.85 -5.36
N THR A 68 -3.02 -9.08 -5.78
CA THR A 68 -4.08 -9.40 -6.74
C THR A 68 -4.57 -10.84 -6.50
N GLY A 69 -5.71 -11.19 -7.08
CA GLY A 69 -6.32 -12.49 -6.89
C GLY A 69 -7.01 -12.65 -5.54
N ASP A 70 -7.14 -13.88 -5.10
CA ASP A 70 -7.77 -14.25 -3.83
C ASP A 70 -7.02 -15.43 -3.20
N ILE A 71 -6.24 -15.17 -2.17
CA ILE A 71 -5.47 -16.22 -1.46
C ILE A 71 -6.34 -17.17 -0.62
N LEU A 72 -7.65 -16.90 -0.52
CA LEU A 72 -8.61 -17.80 0.12
C LEU A 72 -9.22 -18.81 -0.86
N ASP A 73 -9.08 -18.58 -2.16
CA ASP A 73 -9.57 -19.47 -3.21
C ASP A 73 -8.48 -20.51 -3.55
N GLU A 74 -8.61 -21.69 -2.99
CA GLU A 74 -7.66 -22.80 -3.19
C GLU A 74 -7.69 -23.39 -4.60
N THR A 75 -8.67 -23.02 -5.43
CA THR A 75 -8.74 -23.45 -6.84
C THR A 75 -7.77 -22.68 -7.73
N LYS A 76 -7.19 -21.58 -7.23
CA LYS A 76 -6.25 -20.72 -7.95
C LYS A 76 -4.82 -21.20 -7.75
N ASP A 77 -4.09 -21.34 -8.84
CA ASP A 77 -2.68 -21.74 -8.87
C ASP A 77 -1.71 -20.55 -8.91
N LYS A 78 -2.23 -19.34 -9.23
CA LYS A 78 -1.47 -18.09 -9.29
C LYS A 78 -1.82 -17.19 -8.10
N TYR A 79 -0.86 -16.35 -7.70
CA TYR A 79 -1.02 -15.35 -6.64
C TYR A 79 -1.51 -15.97 -5.32
N THR A 80 -0.97 -17.15 -5.02
CA THR A 80 -1.24 -17.91 -3.79
C THR A 80 -0.55 -17.25 -2.58
N LEU A 81 -0.89 -17.70 -1.37
CA LEU A 81 -0.17 -17.28 -0.17
C LEU A 81 1.34 -17.55 -0.29
N LYS A 82 1.71 -18.72 -0.81
CA LYS A 82 3.12 -19.09 -1.03
C LYS A 82 3.82 -18.11 -1.98
N TYR A 83 3.15 -17.69 -3.07
CA TYR A 83 3.70 -16.70 -3.99
C TYR A 83 4.09 -15.41 -3.28
N TYR A 84 3.23 -14.89 -2.39
CA TYR A 84 3.51 -13.65 -1.67
C TYR A 84 4.60 -13.82 -0.61
N VAL A 85 4.65 -14.96 0.07
CA VAL A 85 5.71 -15.28 1.03
C VAL A 85 7.07 -15.38 0.31
N ASP A 86 7.13 -16.08 -0.80
CA ASP A 86 8.38 -16.22 -1.58
C ASP A 86 8.86 -14.86 -2.10
N LEU A 87 7.95 -14.03 -2.60
CA LEU A 87 8.26 -12.68 -3.06
C LEU A 87 8.77 -11.79 -1.90
N ALA A 88 8.13 -11.88 -0.73
CA ALA A 88 8.55 -11.13 0.46
C ALA A 88 9.99 -11.49 0.87
N LYS A 89 10.32 -12.78 0.90
CA LYS A 89 11.68 -13.27 1.19
C LYS A 89 12.71 -12.79 0.15
N GLU A 90 12.31 -12.73 -1.11
CA GLU A 90 13.18 -12.19 -2.17
C GLU A 90 13.46 -10.71 -1.94
N LEU A 91 12.45 -9.90 -1.63
CA LEU A 91 12.60 -8.47 -1.37
C LEU A 91 13.42 -8.21 -0.09
N GLU A 92 13.20 -8.98 0.98
CA GLU A 92 14.02 -8.92 2.19
C GLU A 92 15.50 -9.21 1.88
N LYS A 93 15.78 -10.27 1.13
CA LYS A 93 17.14 -10.63 0.72
C LYS A 93 17.84 -9.56 -0.10
N ARG A 94 17.08 -8.72 -0.81
CA ARG A 94 17.58 -7.59 -1.60
C ARG A 94 17.83 -6.33 -0.76
N GLY A 95 17.67 -6.41 0.56
CA GLY A 95 18.00 -5.35 1.50
C GLY A 95 16.85 -4.38 1.79
N ALA A 96 15.61 -4.78 1.57
CA ALA A 96 14.47 -3.98 2.00
C ALA A 96 14.50 -3.74 3.51
N HIS A 97 14.15 -2.53 3.94
CA HIS A 97 14.02 -2.16 5.35
C HIS A 97 12.58 -2.31 5.85
N MET A 98 11.62 -2.27 4.93
CA MET A 98 10.20 -2.43 5.19
C MET A 98 9.55 -3.10 3.98
N LEU A 99 8.52 -3.90 4.23
CA LEU A 99 7.74 -4.58 3.19
C LEU A 99 6.35 -3.96 3.10
N ALA A 100 5.97 -3.46 1.92
CA ALA A 100 4.61 -2.98 1.71
C ALA A 100 3.76 -4.01 0.94
N ILE A 101 2.52 -4.17 1.38
CA ILE A 101 1.45 -4.83 0.61
C ILE A 101 0.64 -3.73 -0.04
N LYS A 102 0.57 -3.71 -1.37
CA LYS A 102 -0.18 -2.71 -2.12
C LYS A 102 -1.38 -3.35 -2.81
N ASP A 103 -2.55 -3.13 -2.27
CA ASP A 103 -3.82 -3.50 -2.87
C ASP A 103 -4.42 -2.30 -3.62
N MET A 104 -4.25 -2.29 -4.94
CA MET A 104 -4.66 -1.17 -5.79
C MET A 104 -6.16 -1.11 -6.09
N SER A 105 -6.94 -2.12 -5.71
CA SER A 105 -8.34 -2.27 -6.12
C SER A 105 -9.26 -2.75 -5.01
N GLY A 106 -8.81 -2.78 -3.76
CA GLY A 106 -9.60 -3.25 -2.64
C GLY A 106 -9.96 -4.74 -2.71
N LEU A 107 -9.07 -5.57 -3.29
CA LEU A 107 -9.29 -7.01 -3.48
C LEU A 107 -8.98 -7.83 -2.22
N LEU A 108 -8.15 -7.29 -1.34
CA LEU A 108 -7.71 -7.97 -0.14
C LEU A 108 -8.86 -8.08 0.86
N LYS A 109 -9.51 -9.23 0.90
CA LYS A 109 -10.60 -9.52 1.83
C LYS A 109 -10.10 -9.48 3.28
N PRO A 110 -10.97 -9.16 4.28
CA PRO A 110 -10.54 -9.08 5.69
C PRO A 110 -9.82 -10.33 6.20
N TYR A 111 -10.36 -11.51 5.95
CA TYR A 111 -9.72 -12.76 6.36
C TYR A 111 -8.47 -13.12 5.54
N ALA A 112 -8.40 -12.67 4.29
CA ALA A 112 -7.18 -12.77 3.48
C ALA A 112 -6.08 -11.87 4.04
N ALA A 113 -6.41 -10.65 4.48
CA ALA A 113 -5.49 -9.73 5.12
C ALA A 113 -4.88 -10.36 6.40
N LYS A 114 -5.73 -10.92 7.27
CA LYS A 114 -5.26 -11.64 8.46
C LYS A 114 -4.32 -12.80 8.11
N LYS A 115 -4.71 -13.64 7.14
CA LYS A 115 -3.92 -14.80 6.70
C LYS A 115 -2.59 -14.39 6.11
N LEU A 116 -2.57 -13.37 5.24
CA LEU A 116 -1.36 -12.89 4.58
C LEU A 116 -0.39 -12.25 5.59
N VAL A 117 -0.88 -11.29 6.40
CA VAL A 117 -0.04 -10.59 7.39
C VAL A 117 0.51 -11.58 8.41
N SER A 118 -0.31 -12.51 8.93
CA SER A 118 0.17 -13.54 9.88
C SER A 118 1.29 -14.38 9.28
N ALA A 119 1.18 -14.79 8.01
CA ALA A 119 2.21 -15.59 7.35
C ALA A 119 3.49 -14.76 7.14
N LEU A 120 3.37 -13.52 6.69
CA LEU A 120 4.53 -12.63 6.49
C LEU A 120 5.27 -12.35 7.80
N LYS A 121 4.54 -12.08 8.90
CA LYS A 121 5.15 -11.86 10.23
C LYS A 121 5.90 -13.07 10.77
N GLN A 122 5.60 -14.28 10.29
CA GLN A 122 6.31 -15.51 10.65
C GLN A 122 7.52 -15.77 9.76
N GLU A 123 7.50 -15.30 8.52
CA GLU A 123 8.43 -15.73 7.48
C GLU A 123 9.50 -14.68 7.13
N VAL A 124 9.26 -13.39 7.46
CA VAL A 124 10.22 -12.29 7.25
C VAL A 124 10.41 -11.47 8.52
N GLY A 125 11.59 -10.89 8.68
CA GLY A 125 11.94 -10.04 9.82
C GLY A 125 11.60 -8.56 9.65
N LEU A 126 10.93 -8.19 8.55
CA LEU A 126 10.65 -6.80 8.20
C LEU A 126 9.36 -6.28 8.81
N PRO A 127 9.28 -4.99 9.15
CA PRO A 127 8.01 -4.33 9.38
C PRO A 127 7.11 -4.44 8.15
N ILE A 128 5.81 -4.70 8.39
CA ILE A 128 4.80 -4.86 7.34
C ILE A 128 3.93 -3.60 7.26
N HIS A 129 3.84 -3.01 6.08
CA HIS A 129 3.00 -1.87 5.78
C HIS A 129 1.87 -2.28 4.84
N LEU A 130 0.61 -2.04 5.20
CA LEU A 130 -0.54 -2.34 4.35
C LEU A 130 -1.14 -1.06 3.76
N HIS A 131 -1.10 -0.97 2.43
CA HIS A 131 -1.77 0.05 1.63
C HIS A 131 -2.89 -0.58 0.82
N THR A 132 -4.10 -0.06 0.93
CA THR A 132 -5.24 -0.53 0.15
C THR A 132 -6.14 0.63 -0.29
N HIS A 133 -6.83 0.46 -1.44
CA HIS A 133 -7.88 1.36 -1.88
C HIS A 133 -9.25 0.79 -1.51
N ASP A 134 -10.19 1.64 -1.10
CA ASP A 134 -11.47 1.19 -0.55
C ASP A 134 -12.59 1.08 -1.60
N THR A 135 -12.23 0.66 -2.82
CA THR A 135 -13.19 0.54 -3.94
C THR A 135 -14.31 -0.47 -3.68
N THR A 136 -14.09 -1.43 -2.81
CA THR A 136 -15.08 -2.45 -2.44
C THR A 136 -15.84 -2.15 -1.15
N GLY A 137 -15.46 -1.08 -0.41
CA GLY A 137 -16.05 -0.72 0.87
C GLY A 137 -15.73 -1.67 2.03
N ASN A 138 -14.82 -2.63 1.83
CA ASN A 138 -14.46 -3.65 2.83
C ASN A 138 -13.13 -3.34 3.55
N GLN A 139 -12.45 -2.27 3.18
CA GLN A 139 -11.04 -2.16 3.52
C GLN A 139 -10.80 -1.70 4.97
N VAL A 140 -11.73 -1.00 5.61
CA VAL A 140 -11.66 -0.79 7.08
C VAL A 140 -11.60 -2.14 7.79
N ALA A 141 -12.47 -3.09 7.44
CA ALA A 141 -12.45 -4.43 8.04
C ALA A 141 -11.16 -5.20 7.71
N ALA A 142 -10.61 -5.04 6.50
CA ALA A 142 -9.34 -5.64 6.13
C ALA A 142 -8.18 -5.08 6.97
N LEU A 143 -8.13 -3.76 7.20
CA LEU A 143 -7.13 -3.13 8.07
C LEU A 143 -7.24 -3.61 9.52
N LEU A 144 -8.45 -3.74 10.06
CA LEU A 144 -8.67 -4.27 11.41
C LEU A 144 -8.16 -5.72 11.54
N MET A 145 -8.46 -6.58 10.55
CA MET A 145 -7.97 -7.95 10.54
C MET A 145 -6.44 -8.02 10.37
N ALA A 146 -5.85 -7.09 9.62
CA ALA A 146 -4.40 -6.96 9.51
C ALA A 146 -3.77 -6.48 10.83
N ALA A 147 -4.41 -5.53 11.53
CA ALA A 147 -3.97 -5.06 12.84
C ALA A 147 -3.94 -6.20 13.87
N GLU A 148 -4.98 -7.04 13.89
CA GLU A 148 -5.02 -8.24 14.72
C GLU A 148 -3.88 -9.23 14.38
N ALA A 149 -3.50 -9.31 13.11
CA ALA A 149 -2.41 -10.17 12.65
C ALA A 149 -1.01 -9.58 12.90
N GLY A 150 -0.92 -8.34 13.41
CA GLY A 150 0.34 -7.69 13.76
C GLY A 150 0.96 -6.85 12.65
N VAL A 151 0.16 -6.30 11.73
CA VAL A 151 0.66 -5.29 10.78
C VAL A 151 1.24 -4.10 11.55
N ASP A 152 2.35 -3.55 11.06
CA ASP A 152 3.06 -2.48 11.76
C ASP A 152 2.57 -1.08 11.35
N VAL A 153 2.20 -0.92 10.07
CA VAL A 153 1.72 0.36 9.51
C VAL A 153 0.54 0.12 8.57
N VAL A 154 -0.43 1.03 8.57
CA VAL A 154 -1.54 1.04 7.60
C VAL A 154 -1.72 2.43 7.01
N ASP A 155 -2.07 2.49 5.73
CA ASP A 155 -2.42 3.75 5.07
C ASP A 155 -3.92 4.00 5.15
N VAL A 156 -4.29 5.20 5.57
CA VAL A 156 -5.67 5.68 5.70
C VAL A 156 -5.80 7.11 5.19
N ALA A 157 -7.01 7.59 4.95
CA ALA A 157 -7.30 8.96 4.57
C ALA A 157 -8.28 9.60 5.55
N CYS A 158 -8.18 10.92 5.76
CA CYS A 158 -9.17 11.67 6.54
C CYS A 158 -10.57 11.39 6.01
N ALA A 159 -11.57 11.20 6.88
CA ALA A 159 -12.90 10.70 6.52
C ALA A 159 -13.54 11.41 5.30
N PRO A 160 -13.49 12.74 5.15
CA PRO A 160 -14.06 13.41 3.97
C PRO A 160 -13.37 13.08 2.65
N MET A 161 -12.12 12.58 2.70
CA MET A 161 -11.31 12.22 1.53
C MET A 161 -11.17 10.70 1.38
N ALA A 162 -11.79 9.91 2.26
CA ALA A 162 -11.69 8.46 2.30
C ALA A 162 -12.72 7.77 1.40
N GLY A 163 -12.50 6.47 1.20
CA GLY A 163 -13.43 5.59 0.48
C GLY A 163 -13.25 5.58 -1.03
N LEU A 164 -13.94 4.71 -1.70
CA LEU A 164 -13.92 4.52 -3.15
C LEU A 164 -12.50 4.31 -3.69
N THR A 165 -12.00 5.20 -4.53
CA THR A 165 -10.63 5.15 -5.10
C THR A 165 -9.55 5.67 -4.15
N SER A 166 -9.94 6.20 -2.99
CA SER A 166 -9.03 6.60 -1.91
C SER A 166 -8.82 5.43 -0.91
N GLN A 167 -8.16 5.72 0.20
CA GLN A 167 -7.90 4.76 1.27
C GLN A 167 -9.09 4.69 2.24
N PRO A 168 -9.12 3.67 3.13
CA PRO A 168 -10.10 3.60 4.23
C PRO A 168 -10.04 4.82 5.15
N SER A 169 -11.16 5.08 5.83
CA SER A 169 -11.28 6.23 6.74
C SER A 169 -10.38 6.10 7.97
N LEU A 170 -9.54 7.12 8.19
CA LEU A 170 -8.75 7.30 9.41
C LEU A 170 -9.63 7.26 10.66
N ASP A 171 -10.71 8.03 10.63
CA ASP A 171 -11.64 8.18 11.77
C ASP A 171 -12.25 6.82 12.16
N ALA A 172 -12.65 6.04 11.15
CA ALA A 172 -13.23 4.71 11.38
C ALA A 172 -12.21 3.72 11.95
N VAL A 173 -10.97 3.72 11.43
CA VAL A 173 -9.91 2.81 11.92
C VAL A 173 -9.48 3.19 13.33
N VAL A 174 -9.25 4.49 13.60
CA VAL A 174 -8.87 4.96 14.95
C VAL A 174 -9.97 4.66 15.98
N ALA A 175 -11.23 4.95 15.63
CA ALA A 175 -12.35 4.67 16.54
C ALA A 175 -12.53 3.16 16.82
N ALA A 176 -12.36 2.32 15.79
CA ALA A 176 -12.52 0.87 15.94
C ALA A 176 -11.40 0.21 16.76
N LEU A 177 -10.16 0.77 16.71
CA LEU A 177 -9.03 0.26 17.48
C LEU A 177 -8.92 0.88 18.89
N HIS A 178 -9.66 1.96 19.15
CA HIS A 178 -9.59 2.66 20.45
C HIS A 178 -9.96 1.73 21.62
N GLY A 179 -9.11 1.73 22.65
CA GLY A 179 -9.27 0.88 23.83
C GLY A 179 -8.95 -0.60 23.63
N THR A 180 -8.42 -0.98 22.46
CA THR A 180 -7.92 -2.34 22.20
C THR A 180 -6.41 -2.42 22.42
N GLU A 181 -5.84 -3.64 22.35
CA GLU A 181 -4.37 -3.84 22.37
C GLU A 181 -3.66 -3.18 21.17
N ARG A 182 -4.40 -2.82 20.14
CA ARG A 182 -3.92 -2.16 18.90
C ARG A 182 -4.33 -0.69 18.82
N ASP A 183 -4.65 -0.08 19.98
CA ASP A 183 -4.97 1.34 20.04
C ASP A 183 -3.85 2.17 19.39
N THR A 184 -4.24 3.06 18.51
CA THR A 184 -3.29 3.91 17.76
C THR A 184 -2.67 5.01 18.62
N GLY A 185 -3.25 5.31 19.79
CA GLY A 185 -2.89 6.44 20.65
C GLY A 185 -3.26 7.80 20.06
N LEU A 186 -3.98 7.85 18.94
CA LEU A 186 -4.45 9.11 18.34
C LEU A 186 -5.66 9.65 19.10
N ASP A 187 -5.65 10.95 19.41
CA ASP A 187 -6.79 11.64 20.02
C ASP A 187 -7.93 11.80 19.00
N LEU A 188 -9.05 11.11 19.26
CA LEU A 188 -10.24 11.12 18.40
C LEU A 188 -10.79 12.53 18.16
N ARG A 189 -10.67 13.46 19.13
CA ARG A 189 -11.11 14.84 18.95
C ARG A 189 -10.26 15.55 17.90
N ARG A 190 -8.93 15.37 17.98
CA ARG A 190 -8.02 15.97 16.99
C ARG A 190 -8.18 15.36 15.60
N VAL A 191 -8.44 14.06 15.53
CA VAL A 191 -8.80 13.38 14.26
C VAL A 191 -10.06 14.00 13.68
N GLN A 192 -11.10 14.25 14.50
CA GLN A 192 -12.34 14.89 14.04
C GLN A 192 -12.11 16.34 13.60
N GLU A 193 -11.30 17.12 14.32
CA GLU A 193 -10.95 18.50 13.94
C GLU A 193 -10.26 18.52 12.55
N LEU A 194 -9.33 17.58 12.32
CA LEU A 194 -8.67 17.41 11.03
C LEU A 194 -9.68 17.02 9.92
N SER A 195 -10.60 16.12 10.21
CA SER A 195 -11.64 15.73 9.28
C SER A 195 -12.58 16.89 8.94
N ASN A 196 -12.95 17.72 9.90
CA ASN A 196 -13.75 18.92 9.64
C ASN A 196 -13.03 19.90 8.69
N TYR A 197 -11.74 20.13 8.91
CA TYR A 197 -10.92 20.94 7.99
C TYR A 197 -10.95 20.39 6.56
N TRP A 198 -10.74 19.07 6.39
CA TRP A 198 -10.74 18.46 5.08
C TRP A 198 -12.13 18.37 4.44
N ALA A 199 -13.21 18.37 5.23
CA ALA A 199 -14.58 18.51 4.70
C ALA A 199 -14.77 19.88 4.04
N ASP A 200 -14.33 20.95 4.69
CA ASP A 200 -14.39 22.30 4.12
C ASP A 200 -13.50 22.44 2.86
N VAL A 201 -12.33 21.81 2.85
CA VAL A 201 -11.47 21.77 1.66
C VAL A 201 -12.16 21.05 0.51
N ARG A 202 -12.77 19.86 0.78
CA ARG A 202 -13.47 19.06 -0.24
C ARG A 202 -14.59 19.84 -0.93
N LEU A 203 -15.35 20.65 -0.20
CA LEU A 203 -16.41 21.48 -0.78
C LEU A 203 -15.90 22.40 -1.90
N ARG A 204 -14.64 22.86 -1.83
CA ARG A 204 -14.04 23.72 -2.86
C ARG A 204 -13.77 22.97 -4.18
N TYR A 205 -13.72 21.64 -4.12
CA TYR A 205 -13.45 20.76 -5.26
C TYR A 205 -14.69 19.97 -5.71
N GLU A 206 -15.87 20.22 -5.13
CA GLU A 206 -17.11 19.49 -5.40
C GLU A 206 -17.46 19.48 -6.89
N SER A 207 -17.24 20.57 -7.60
CA SER A 207 -17.50 20.68 -9.05
C SER A 207 -16.60 19.77 -9.90
N PHE A 208 -15.50 19.26 -9.34
CA PHE A 208 -14.56 18.35 -10.00
C PHE A 208 -14.72 16.89 -9.50
N ASP A 209 -15.52 16.69 -8.46
CA ASP A 209 -15.76 15.35 -7.89
C ASP A 209 -16.91 14.67 -8.63
N HIS A 210 -16.59 13.86 -9.60
CA HIS A 210 -17.57 13.11 -10.40
C HIS A 210 -18.06 11.82 -9.72
N GLY A 211 -17.81 11.63 -8.44
CA GLY A 211 -18.28 10.55 -7.58
C GLY A 211 -18.34 9.16 -8.26
N LEU A 212 -17.38 8.32 -8.02
CA LEU A 212 -17.46 6.93 -8.46
C LEU A 212 -18.36 6.15 -7.51
N ASN A 213 -19.34 5.43 -8.06
CA ASN A 213 -20.10 4.45 -7.27
C ASN A 213 -19.17 3.32 -6.83
N CYS A 214 -19.41 2.75 -5.66
CA CYS A 214 -18.71 1.56 -5.17
C CYS A 214 -18.74 0.45 -6.22
N LEU A 215 -17.58 0.04 -6.71
CA LEU A 215 -17.44 -0.98 -7.76
C LEU A 215 -17.04 -2.30 -7.10
N LEU A 216 -18.01 -3.02 -6.54
CA LEU A 216 -17.81 -4.36 -6.01
C LEU A 216 -17.19 -5.28 -7.08
N TYR A 217 -15.90 -5.57 -6.97
CA TYR A 217 -15.16 -6.57 -7.76
C TYR A 217 -15.27 -6.46 -9.30
N THR A 218 -15.84 -5.38 -9.82
CA THR A 218 -16.09 -5.22 -11.26
C THR A 218 -15.09 -4.32 -11.95
N SER A 219 -14.25 -3.63 -11.20
CA SER A 219 -13.19 -2.81 -11.78
C SER A 219 -12.06 -3.73 -12.24
N PRO A 220 -11.77 -3.84 -13.55
CA PRO A 220 -10.63 -4.62 -13.98
C PRO A 220 -9.36 -4.00 -13.40
N SER A 221 -8.57 -4.80 -12.71
CA SER A 221 -7.22 -4.42 -12.32
C SER A 221 -6.47 -3.98 -13.59
N PRO A 222 -5.55 -3.01 -13.52
CA PRO A 222 -4.66 -2.71 -14.64
C PRO A 222 -3.99 -3.95 -15.23
N ARG A 223 -3.84 -5.02 -14.43
CA ARG A 223 -3.32 -6.33 -14.85
C ARG A 223 -4.31 -7.16 -15.67
N ASP A 224 -5.61 -6.93 -15.56
CA ASP A 224 -6.62 -7.70 -16.32
C ASP A 224 -6.73 -7.20 -17.75
N ARG A 225 -6.18 -6.01 -18.08
CA ARG A 225 -6.13 -5.46 -19.43
C ARG A 225 -4.98 -5.97 -20.28
N THR A 226 -4.06 -6.74 -19.72
CA THR A 226 -2.86 -7.25 -20.38
C THR A 226 -2.94 -8.75 -20.72
N ARG A 227 -4.15 -9.31 -20.74
CA ARG A 227 -4.44 -10.67 -21.18
C ARG A 227 -5.06 -10.70 -22.57
#